data_602f52614ca832e2e003183153bea5a9
#
_entry.id   602f52614ca832e2e003183153bea5a9
#
_cell.length_a   1.000
_cell.length_b   1.000
_cell.length_c   1.000
_cell.angle_alpha   90.00
_cell.angle_beta   90.00
_cell.angle_gamma   90.00
#
_symmetry.space_group_name_H-M   'P 1'
#
loop_
_entity.id
_entity.type
_entity.pdbx_description
1 polymer ?
#
loop_
_entity_poly.entity_id
_entity_poly.type
_entity_poly.pdbx_seq_one_letter_code
_entity_poly.pdbx_strand_id
1 'polypeptide(L)'
;MRNKLLYILGAAMLLVSCGTEIGENERLEYVAPAAVGKNVLLVDFTGQRCVNCPKANEEIESLQKQYGGDTVIAVGMHSGPLGFKGTPKVLGLATDLGDTYYNHWGVEYQPTGVIDYLGKVDYTAWAANVTERLKKQTTVSISATTEGEGTDLHGNVSVEFSDAMVRGKLQLWLVEDSITAMQLMPDGSPNKDYVHMHVFRDAINGTWGQDLTAVNAMGWNPVVPYQYTLNESWNRKHLWLIAFVYDDSGVLQVIRKHL
;
A
#
# COMPACT_ATOMS: atom_id res chain seq x y z
N MET A 1 -23.54 21.45 95.19
CA MET A 1 -23.39 20.01 95.28
C MET A 1 -23.40 19.38 93.94
N ARG A 2 -22.37 18.63 93.62
CA ARG A 2 -22.11 17.70 92.49
C ARG A 2 -21.94 18.30 91.08
N ASN A 3 -20.64 18.47 90.78
CA ASN A 3 -20.07 18.58 89.44
C ASN A 3 -20.43 17.37 88.55
N LYS A 4 -20.82 17.66 87.30
CA LYS A 4 -20.67 16.65 86.27
C LYS A 4 -19.81 17.20 85.17
N LEU A 5 -18.61 16.67 85.14
CA LEU A 5 -17.62 16.86 84.09
C LEU A 5 -18.05 16.11 82.86
N LEU A 6 -18.28 16.83 81.77
CA LEU A 6 -18.60 16.24 80.43
C LEU A 6 -17.29 16.11 79.71
N TYR A 7 -16.87 14.87 79.43
CA TYR A 7 -15.73 14.56 78.56
C TYR A 7 -16.24 14.59 77.09
N ILE A 8 -15.76 15.56 76.33
CA ILE A 8 -15.93 15.57 74.87
C ILE A 8 -14.75 14.81 74.29
N LEU A 9 -14.99 13.57 73.82
CA LEU A 9 -14.04 12.81 73.04
C LEU A 9 -14.05 13.36 71.60
N GLY A 10 -13.04 14.15 71.23
CA GLY A 10 -12.78 14.55 69.85
C GLY A 10 -12.19 13.39 69.08
N ALA A 11 -12.96 12.77 68.19
CA ALA A 11 -12.47 11.81 67.21
C ALA A 11 -11.74 12.59 66.11
N ALA A 12 -10.41 12.61 66.14
CA ALA A 12 -9.59 13.06 65.04
C ALA A 12 -9.61 11.97 63.94
N MET A 13 -10.40 12.18 62.91
CA MET A 13 -10.28 11.42 61.67
C MET A 13 -8.98 11.82 60.97
N LEU A 14 -7.99 10.95 61.05
CA LEU A 14 -6.82 11.00 60.18
C LEU A 14 -7.27 10.60 58.74
N LEU A 15 -7.45 11.59 57.90
CA LEU A 15 -7.55 11.37 56.45
C LEU A 15 -6.14 10.91 55.99
N VAL A 16 -5.93 9.62 55.91
CA VAL A 16 -4.80 9.05 55.19
C VAL A 16 -5.10 9.26 53.69
N SER A 17 -4.63 10.37 53.14
CA SER A 17 -4.50 10.56 51.70
C SER A 17 -3.45 9.57 51.22
N CYS A 18 -3.88 8.47 50.58
CA CYS A 18 -2.97 7.69 49.74
C CYS A 18 -2.61 8.55 48.54
N GLY A 19 -1.64 9.41 48.71
CA GLY A 19 -0.90 9.96 47.60
C GLY A 19 -0.01 8.85 47.05
N THR A 20 -0.47 8.16 46.01
CA THR A 20 0.42 7.36 45.17
C THR A 20 1.31 8.35 44.43
N GLU A 21 2.40 8.78 45.04
CA GLU A 21 3.49 9.39 44.29
C GLU A 21 4.05 8.25 43.41
N ILE A 22 3.78 8.34 42.12
CA ILE A 22 4.42 7.46 41.12
C ILE A 22 5.91 7.80 41.20
N GLY A 23 6.72 6.86 41.69
CA GLY A 23 8.17 7.00 41.77
C GLY A 23 8.75 7.34 40.39
N GLU A 24 9.89 8.02 40.35
CA GLU A 24 10.54 8.35 39.08
C GLU A 24 10.81 7.11 38.22
N ASN A 25 10.97 5.95 38.83
CA ASN A 25 11.17 4.66 38.16
C ASN A 25 9.85 3.95 37.75
N GLU A 26 8.68 4.49 38.10
CA GLU A 26 7.37 3.96 37.77
C GLU A 26 6.66 4.80 36.66
N ARG A 27 7.34 5.84 36.19
CA ARG A 27 6.84 6.61 35.02
C ARG A 27 6.99 5.76 33.77
N LEU A 28 5.91 5.63 33.05
CA LEU A 28 5.96 5.04 31.69
C LEU A 28 6.89 5.91 30.84
N GLU A 29 8.06 5.40 30.53
CA GLU A 29 8.95 6.02 29.58
C GLU A 29 8.35 5.81 28.18
N TYR A 30 8.16 6.89 27.41
CA TYR A 30 7.76 6.76 26.03
C TYR A 30 8.90 6.13 25.24
N VAL A 31 8.75 4.86 24.92
CA VAL A 31 9.62 4.17 23.96
C VAL A 31 9.04 4.41 22.57
N ALA A 32 9.81 5.09 21.72
CA ALA A 32 9.41 5.30 20.34
C ALA A 32 9.12 3.94 19.66
N PRO A 33 8.02 3.82 18.88
CA PRO A 33 7.72 2.59 18.18
C PRO A 33 8.89 2.13 17.31
N ALA A 34 9.12 0.83 17.24
CA ALA A 34 10.14 0.27 16.37
C ALA A 34 9.79 0.61 14.91
N ALA A 35 10.61 1.42 14.29
CA ALA A 35 10.46 1.74 12.86
C ALA A 35 11.06 0.63 12.02
N VAL A 36 10.40 0.32 10.91
CA VAL A 36 10.85 -0.67 9.91
C VAL A 36 11.20 0.02 8.60
N GLY A 37 11.96 -0.66 7.75
CA GLY A 37 12.25 -0.17 6.42
C GLY A 37 10.96 -0.02 5.60
N LYS A 38 10.88 1.06 4.84
CA LYS A 38 9.73 1.36 3.99
C LYS A 38 10.00 0.84 2.57
N ASN A 39 9.06 0.09 2.03
CA ASN A 39 9.00 -0.22 0.60
C ASN A 39 8.30 0.91 -0.15
N VAL A 40 8.53 1.00 -1.45
CA VAL A 40 8.02 2.08 -2.30
C VAL A 40 7.07 1.52 -3.35
N LEU A 41 5.88 2.12 -3.46
CA LEU A 41 4.94 1.86 -4.53
C LEU A 41 5.20 2.84 -5.69
N LEU A 42 5.52 2.31 -6.87
CA LEU A 42 5.63 3.06 -8.12
C LEU A 42 4.50 2.66 -9.07
N VAL A 43 3.51 3.53 -9.23
CA VAL A 43 2.46 3.36 -10.24
C VAL A 43 2.92 4.04 -11.52
N ASP A 44 3.12 3.27 -12.60
CA ASP A 44 3.43 3.77 -13.95
C ASP A 44 2.14 3.83 -14.78
N PHE A 45 1.65 5.04 -15.05
CA PHE A 45 0.59 5.24 -16.04
C PHE A 45 1.16 5.09 -17.44
N THR A 46 0.87 3.97 -18.06
CA THR A 46 1.48 3.45 -19.28
C THR A 46 0.43 3.05 -20.32
N GLY A 47 0.86 2.65 -21.49
CA GLY A 47 -0.07 2.17 -22.52
C GLY A 47 0.62 1.48 -23.70
N GLN A 48 -0.04 0.50 -24.30
CA GLN A 48 0.46 -0.27 -25.43
C GLN A 48 0.73 0.59 -26.68
N ARG A 49 0.11 1.79 -26.77
CA ARG A 49 0.30 2.76 -27.86
C ARG A 49 1.29 3.87 -27.52
N CYS A 50 1.92 3.80 -26.37
CA CYS A 50 2.89 4.78 -25.89
C CYS A 50 4.30 4.40 -26.35
N VAL A 51 4.86 5.14 -27.29
CA VAL A 51 6.21 4.88 -27.86
C VAL A 51 7.35 5.08 -26.86
N ASN A 52 7.17 5.90 -25.83
CA ASN A 52 8.20 6.15 -24.80
C ASN A 52 8.06 5.24 -23.57
N CYS A 53 6.92 4.55 -23.40
CA CYS A 53 6.70 3.72 -22.22
C CYS A 53 7.68 2.54 -22.09
N PRO A 54 8.24 1.94 -23.16
CA PRO A 54 9.32 0.97 -23.01
C PRO A 54 10.54 1.51 -22.26
N LYS A 55 10.91 2.80 -22.42
CA LYS A 55 12.02 3.42 -21.67
C LYS A 55 11.72 3.57 -20.18
N ALA A 56 10.48 3.86 -19.83
CA ALA A 56 10.05 3.91 -18.44
C ALA A 56 10.09 2.53 -17.78
N ASN A 57 9.76 1.49 -18.56
CA ASN A 57 9.87 0.11 -18.09
C ASN A 57 11.33 -0.30 -17.82
N GLU A 58 12.28 0.12 -18.67
CA GLU A 58 13.73 -0.05 -18.44
C GLU A 58 14.17 0.62 -17.13
N GLU A 59 13.62 1.79 -16.82
CA GLU A 59 13.89 2.49 -15.55
C GLU A 59 13.34 1.71 -14.34
N ILE A 60 12.14 1.14 -14.42
CA ILE A 60 11.59 0.25 -13.38
C ILE A 60 12.51 -0.96 -13.18
N GLU A 61 12.92 -1.62 -14.26
CA GLU A 61 13.81 -2.77 -14.19
C GLU A 61 15.16 -2.42 -13.51
N SER A 62 15.73 -1.23 -13.85
CA SER A 62 16.94 -0.73 -13.23
C SER A 62 16.77 -0.51 -11.72
N LEU A 63 15.68 0.11 -11.30
CA LEU A 63 15.34 0.34 -9.90
C LEU A 63 15.16 -0.97 -9.13
N GLN A 64 14.44 -1.93 -9.72
CA GLN A 64 14.22 -3.24 -9.11
C GLN A 64 15.51 -4.08 -9.06
N LYS A 65 16.39 -3.94 -10.04
CA LYS A 65 17.71 -4.57 -9.99
C LYS A 65 18.59 -3.99 -8.88
N GLN A 66 18.48 -2.69 -8.62
CA GLN A 66 19.28 -2.01 -7.60
C GLN A 66 18.78 -2.26 -6.19
N TYR A 67 17.46 -2.22 -5.97
CA TYR A 67 16.86 -2.23 -4.63
C TYR A 67 16.08 -3.51 -4.30
N GLY A 68 15.78 -4.35 -5.28
CA GLY A 68 14.92 -5.51 -5.17
C GLY A 68 13.45 -5.23 -5.50
N GLY A 69 12.81 -6.20 -6.17
CA GLY A 69 11.41 -6.08 -6.56
C GLY A 69 10.42 -6.13 -5.38
N ASP A 70 10.86 -6.59 -4.19
CA ASP A 70 10.05 -6.53 -2.96
C ASP A 70 10.21 -5.19 -2.23
N THR A 71 11.19 -4.38 -2.62
CA THR A 71 11.47 -3.06 -2.07
C THR A 71 10.88 -1.95 -2.96
N VAL A 72 11.05 -2.07 -4.29
CA VAL A 72 10.42 -1.18 -5.28
C VAL A 72 9.35 -1.95 -6.01
N ILE A 73 8.11 -1.76 -5.58
CA ILE A 73 6.95 -2.46 -6.09
C ILE A 73 6.31 -1.61 -7.19
N ALA A 74 6.45 -2.08 -8.43
CA ALA A 74 5.91 -1.40 -9.59
C ALA A 74 4.50 -1.92 -9.95
N VAL A 75 3.66 -1.02 -10.47
CA VAL A 75 2.34 -1.34 -11.03
C VAL A 75 2.17 -0.58 -12.33
N GLY A 76 2.17 -1.30 -13.46
CA GLY A 76 1.92 -0.76 -14.79
C GLY A 76 0.43 -0.56 -15.04
N MET A 77 -0.04 0.67 -14.93
CA MET A 77 -1.44 1.05 -15.08
C MET A 77 -1.72 1.41 -16.54
N HIS A 78 -2.00 0.39 -17.37
CA HIS A 78 -2.42 0.62 -18.76
C HIS A 78 -3.75 1.37 -18.81
N SER A 79 -3.76 2.60 -19.30
CA SER A 79 -4.92 3.50 -19.20
C SER A 79 -4.84 4.68 -20.15
N GLY A 80 -5.85 5.51 -20.14
CA GLY A 80 -5.90 6.78 -20.88
C GLY A 80 -5.82 6.62 -22.40
N PRO A 81 -5.51 7.70 -23.15
CA PRO A 81 -5.56 7.71 -24.62
C PRO A 81 -4.59 6.73 -25.29
N LEU A 82 -3.47 6.42 -24.64
CA LEU A 82 -2.46 5.49 -25.14
C LEU A 82 -2.66 4.06 -24.63
N GLY A 83 -3.60 3.85 -23.70
CA GLY A 83 -4.10 2.54 -23.31
C GLY A 83 -4.85 1.86 -24.46
N PHE A 84 -5.01 0.56 -24.35
CA PHE A 84 -5.76 -0.23 -25.32
C PHE A 84 -6.55 -1.34 -24.62
N LYS A 85 -7.87 -1.33 -24.76
CA LYS A 85 -8.79 -2.31 -24.13
C LYS A 85 -8.91 -3.63 -24.91
N GLY A 86 -8.26 -3.71 -26.04
CA GLY A 86 -8.27 -4.92 -26.88
C GLY A 86 -9.36 -4.92 -27.95
N THR A 87 -9.30 -5.97 -28.76
CA THR A 87 -10.30 -6.38 -29.74
C THR A 87 -10.41 -7.92 -29.69
N PRO A 88 -11.38 -8.56 -30.34
CA PRO A 88 -11.42 -10.02 -30.41
C PRO A 88 -10.15 -10.68 -30.98
N LYS A 89 -9.27 -9.92 -31.63
CA LYS A 89 -8.04 -10.43 -32.26
C LYS A 89 -6.75 -9.94 -31.61
N VAL A 90 -6.81 -8.92 -30.78
CA VAL A 90 -5.61 -8.29 -30.18
C VAL A 90 -5.86 -8.05 -28.70
N LEU A 91 -4.97 -8.61 -27.89
CA LEU A 91 -5.03 -8.47 -26.42
C LEU A 91 -4.80 -7.00 -26.03
N GLY A 92 -5.73 -6.45 -25.25
CA GLY A 92 -5.59 -5.16 -24.59
C GLY A 92 -5.33 -5.32 -23.10
N LEU A 93 -4.57 -4.39 -22.55
CA LEU A 93 -4.15 -4.40 -21.15
C LEU A 93 -4.81 -3.29 -20.32
N ALA A 94 -5.46 -2.31 -20.99
CA ALA A 94 -6.15 -1.22 -20.30
C ALA A 94 -7.47 -1.70 -19.68
N THR A 95 -7.77 -1.18 -18.48
CA THR A 95 -8.99 -1.48 -17.74
C THR A 95 -9.78 -0.20 -17.47
N ASP A 96 -11.10 -0.31 -17.23
CA ASP A 96 -11.95 0.83 -16.84
C ASP A 96 -11.51 1.40 -15.48
N LEU A 97 -11.06 0.54 -14.59
CA LEU A 97 -10.54 0.96 -13.29
C LEU A 97 -9.19 1.69 -13.42
N GLY A 98 -8.33 1.24 -14.35
CA GLY A 98 -7.11 1.96 -14.71
C GLY A 98 -7.40 3.37 -15.25
N ASP A 99 -8.43 3.53 -16.10
CA ASP A 99 -8.89 4.84 -16.57
C ASP A 99 -9.43 5.71 -15.43
N THR A 100 -10.07 5.09 -14.40
CA THR A 100 -10.52 5.81 -13.21
C THR A 100 -9.35 6.40 -12.43
N TYR A 101 -8.28 5.61 -12.21
CA TYR A 101 -7.05 6.10 -11.57
C TYR A 101 -6.34 7.15 -12.42
N TYR A 102 -6.25 6.95 -13.74
CA TYR A 102 -5.67 7.91 -14.68
C TYR A 102 -6.34 9.29 -14.56
N ASN A 103 -7.66 9.31 -14.55
CA ASN A 103 -8.44 10.54 -14.43
C ASN A 103 -8.32 11.17 -13.02
N HIS A 104 -8.32 10.36 -11.96
CA HIS A 104 -8.16 10.83 -10.59
C HIS A 104 -6.83 11.56 -10.40
N TRP A 105 -5.74 11.02 -10.94
CA TRP A 105 -4.42 11.65 -10.86
C TRP A 105 -4.24 12.79 -11.87
N GLY A 106 -5.21 13.03 -12.74
CA GLY A 106 -5.12 14.07 -13.78
C GLY A 106 -3.91 13.87 -14.69
N VAL A 107 -3.65 12.63 -15.10
CA VAL A 107 -2.52 12.31 -15.97
C VAL A 107 -2.74 12.95 -17.34
N GLU A 108 -1.76 13.69 -17.85
CA GLU A 108 -1.85 14.43 -19.10
C GLU A 108 -1.02 13.80 -20.22
N TYR A 109 0.01 13.05 -19.88
CA TYR A 109 0.90 12.36 -20.80
C TYR A 109 1.38 11.03 -20.21
N GLN A 110 1.92 10.17 -21.04
CA GLN A 110 2.47 8.87 -20.67
C GLN A 110 3.87 8.70 -21.29
N PRO A 111 4.84 8.09 -20.58
CA PRO A 111 4.70 7.55 -19.22
C PRO A 111 4.68 8.65 -18.15
N THR A 112 3.86 8.48 -17.12
CA THR A 112 3.83 9.33 -15.93
C THR A 112 3.75 8.43 -14.70
N GLY A 113 4.63 8.65 -13.72
CA GLY A 113 4.62 7.91 -12.46
C GLY A 113 3.85 8.62 -11.36
N VAL A 114 3.30 7.81 -10.44
CA VAL A 114 2.87 8.27 -9.12
C VAL A 114 3.58 7.42 -8.08
N ILE A 115 4.47 8.05 -7.33
CA ILE A 115 5.30 7.36 -6.34
C ILE A 115 4.70 7.60 -4.96
N ASP A 116 4.37 6.51 -4.26
CA ASP A 116 3.76 6.53 -2.92
C ASP A 116 2.53 7.47 -2.81
N TYR A 117 1.74 7.63 -3.87
CA TYR A 117 0.57 8.50 -3.91
C TYR A 117 0.87 10.00 -3.64
N LEU A 118 2.10 10.46 -3.92
CA LEU A 118 2.53 11.83 -3.65
C LEU A 118 2.44 12.78 -4.86
N GLY A 119 1.71 12.38 -5.88
CA GLY A 119 1.52 13.19 -7.09
C GLY A 119 2.32 12.69 -8.28
N LYS A 120 2.09 13.35 -9.42
CA LYS A 120 2.67 12.97 -10.73
C LYS A 120 4.15 13.29 -10.80
N VAL A 121 4.93 12.37 -11.37
CA VAL A 121 6.39 12.49 -11.56
C VAL A 121 6.75 11.99 -12.96
N ASP A 122 7.51 12.77 -13.72
CA ASP A 122 8.09 12.35 -15.00
C ASP A 122 9.04 11.15 -14.78
N TYR A 123 9.07 10.21 -15.74
CA TYR A 123 9.84 8.99 -15.59
C TYR A 123 11.35 9.23 -15.41
N THR A 124 11.88 10.33 -15.95
CA THR A 124 13.29 10.71 -15.78
C THR A 124 13.66 11.10 -14.35
N ALA A 125 12.68 11.34 -13.49
CA ALA A 125 12.87 11.67 -12.08
C ALA A 125 12.52 10.51 -11.13
N TRP A 126 12.11 9.33 -11.64
CA TRP A 126 11.71 8.22 -10.78
C TRP A 126 12.81 7.73 -9.86
N ALA A 127 14.04 7.56 -10.38
CA ALA A 127 15.17 7.12 -9.56
C ALA A 127 15.41 8.02 -8.33
N ALA A 128 15.41 9.34 -8.55
CA ALA A 128 15.59 10.30 -7.46
C ALA A 128 14.46 10.22 -6.43
N ASN A 129 13.21 10.20 -6.90
CA ASN A 129 12.03 10.13 -6.02
C ASN A 129 11.97 8.80 -5.24
N VAL A 130 12.18 7.66 -5.89
CA VAL A 130 12.24 6.35 -5.23
C VAL A 130 13.34 6.34 -4.16
N THR A 131 14.54 6.81 -4.49
CA THR A 131 15.66 6.88 -3.54
C THR A 131 15.32 7.72 -2.31
N GLU A 132 14.64 8.85 -2.48
CA GLU A 132 14.21 9.69 -1.36
C GLU A 132 13.12 9.01 -0.50
N ARG A 133 12.23 8.26 -1.13
CA ARG A 133 11.20 7.51 -0.40
C ARG A 133 11.79 6.35 0.40
N LEU A 134 12.77 5.64 -0.13
CA LEU A 134 13.46 4.54 0.54
C LEU A 134 14.24 4.97 1.80
N LYS A 135 14.61 6.24 1.92
CA LYS A 135 15.24 6.79 3.15
C LYS A 135 14.25 6.95 4.30
N LYS A 136 12.94 6.90 4.02
CA LYS A 136 11.92 7.03 5.04
C LYS A 136 11.76 5.72 5.82
N GLN A 137 11.34 5.85 7.04
CA GLN A 137 10.92 4.74 7.88
C GLN A 137 9.41 4.75 8.04
N THR A 138 8.85 3.64 8.45
CA THR A 138 7.43 3.49 8.72
C THR A 138 7.21 2.76 10.04
N THR A 139 6.08 3.02 10.68
CA THR A 139 5.59 2.28 11.84
C THR A 139 4.55 1.24 11.45
N VAL A 140 4.36 1.01 10.13
CA VAL A 140 3.39 0.07 9.57
C VAL A 140 4.12 -1.14 9.00
N SER A 141 3.72 -2.34 9.43
CA SER A 141 4.11 -3.62 8.83
C SER A 141 2.89 -4.28 8.21
N ILE A 142 3.07 -4.91 7.06
CA ILE A 142 2.01 -5.65 6.36
C ILE A 142 2.51 -7.07 6.08
N SER A 143 1.64 -8.05 6.29
CA SER A 143 1.83 -9.41 5.82
C SER A 143 0.55 -9.94 5.17
N ALA A 144 0.68 -10.88 4.23
CA ALA A 144 -0.46 -11.45 3.53
C ALA A 144 -0.31 -12.95 3.33
N THR A 145 -1.44 -13.66 3.42
CA THR A 145 -1.58 -15.03 2.94
C THR A 145 -2.42 -15.04 1.67
N THR A 146 -2.11 -15.98 0.77
CA THR A 146 -2.84 -16.23 -0.48
C THR A 146 -3.13 -17.72 -0.57
N GLU A 147 -4.39 -18.09 -0.74
CA GLU A 147 -4.89 -19.47 -0.77
C GLU A 147 -5.89 -19.64 -1.92
N GLY A 148 -6.32 -20.87 -2.17
CA GLY A 148 -7.27 -21.22 -3.21
C GLY A 148 -6.61 -21.77 -4.47
N GLU A 149 -7.40 -22.38 -5.35
CA GLU A 149 -6.98 -23.02 -6.59
C GLU A 149 -7.84 -22.56 -7.78
N GLY A 150 -7.33 -22.72 -9.00
CA GLY A 150 -8.05 -22.29 -10.21
C GLY A 150 -8.33 -20.81 -10.18
N THR A 151 -9.59 -20.44 -10.24
CA THR A 151 -10.07 -19.04 -10.16
C THR A 151 -10.39 -18.57 -8.74
N ASP A 152 -10.45 -19.47 -7.77
CA ASP A 152 -10.68 -19.08 -6.38
C ASP A 152 -9.41 -18.48 -5.78
N LEU A 153 -9.56 -17.31 -5.18
CA LEU A 153 -8.51 -16.61 -4.45
C LEU A 153 -9.08 -16.08 -3.14
N HIS A 154 -8.50 -16.48 -2.03
CA HIS A 154 -8.83 -15.94 -0.72
C HIS A 154 -7.58 -15.88 0.16
N GLY A 155 -7.70 -15.19 1.28
CA GLY A 155 -6.61 -15.06 2.23
C GLY A 155 -6.87 -13.97 3.25
N ASN A 156 -5.81 -13.60 3.95
CA ASN A 156 -5.85 -12.56 4.96
C ASN A 156 -4.69 -11.58 4.75
N VAL A 157 -4.95 -10.31 5.02
CA VAL A 157 -3.91 -9.29 5.16
C VAL A 157 -3.88 -8.83 6.60
N SER A 158 -2.74 -9.01 7.25
CA SER A 158 -2.48 -8.51 8.60
C SER A 158 -1.71 -7.20 8.52
N VAL A 159 -2.17 -6.19 9.22
CA VAL A 159 -1.52 -4.88 9.30
C VAL A 159 -1.15 -4.62 10.76
N GLU A 160 0.12 -4.38 11.02
CA GLU A 160 0.62 -4.06 12.36
C GLU A 160 1.00 -2.59 12.41
N PHE A 161 0.44 -1.88 13.38
CA PHE A 161 0.79 -0.50 13.67
C PHE A 161 1.61 -0.46 14.96
N SER A 162 2.86 -0.04 14.87
CA SER A 162 3.67 0.23 16.07
C SER A 162 3.28 1.54 16.76
N ASP A 163 2.53 2.41 16.07
CA ASP A 163 1.98 3.66 16.59
C ASP A 163 0.46 3.58 16.66
N ALA A 164 -0.11 3.83 17.83
CA ALA A 164 -1.56 3.80 18.07
C ALA A 164 -2.35 4.91 17.31
N MET A 165 -1.67 5.89 16.79
CA MET A 165 -2.28 7.05 16.11
C MET A 165 -2.36 6.90 14.59
N VAL A 166 -1.83 5.82 14.02
CA VAL A 166 -1.87 5.63 12.56
C VAL A 166 -3.29 5.35 12.10
N ARG A 167 -3.74 6.15 11.15
CA ARG A 167 -5.00 5.99 10.43
C ARG A 167 -4.68 5.82 8.97
N GLY A 168 -5.47 5.02 8.25
CA GLY A 168 -5.23 4.82 6.83
C GLY A 168 -6.25 3.90 6.20
N LYS A 169 -6.05 3.68 4.92
CA LYS A 169 -6.82 2.74 4.11
C LYS A 169 -5.93 1.59 3.67
N LEU A 170 -6.47 0.39 3.71
CA LEU A 170 -5.86 -0.77 3.07
C LEU A 170 -6.38 -0.89 1.64
N GLN A 171 -5.49 -0.94 0.67
CA GLN A 171 -5.78 -1.25 -0.72
C GLN A 171 -5.17 -2.57 -1.11
N LEU A 172 -5.93 -3.38 -1.87
CA LEU A 172 -5.51 -4.66 -2.42
C LEU A 172 -5.65 -4.64 -3.94
N TRP A 173 -4.54 -4.73 -4.66
CA TRP A 173 -4.51 -4.80 -6.11
C TRP A 173 -4.01 -6.16 -6.60
N LEU A 174 -4.55 -6.60 -7.73
CA LEU A 174 -4.01 -7.71 -8.51
C LEU A 174 -3.18 -7.19 -9.67
N VAL A 175 -2.01 -7.77 -9.82
CA VAL A 175 -1.03 -7.43 -10.85
C VAL A 175 -0.55 -8.72 -11.50
N GLU A 176 -0.38 -8.71 -12.83
CA GLU A 176 0.10 -9.86 -13.59
C GLU A 176 1.39 -9.53 -14.32
N ASP A 177 2.36 -10.41 -14.19
CA ASP A 177 3.65 -10.35 -14.89
C ASP A 177 3.64 -11.20 -16.16
N SER A 178 4.62 -10.96 -17.03
CA SER A 178 4.95 -11.79 -18.19
C SER A 178 3.80 -11.96 -19.19
N ILE A 179 3.09 -10.87 -19.49
CA ILE A 179 2.03 -10.87 -20.50
C ILE A 179 2.61 -10.50 -21.85
N THR A 180 2.58 -11.42 -22.79
CA THR A 180 2.97 -11.13 -24.19
C THR A 180 1.84 -10.42 -24.91
N ALA A 181 2.07 -9.17 -25.30
CA ALA A 181 1.11 -8.37 -26.06
C ALA A 181 1.82 -7.31 -26.91
N MET A 182 1.11 -6.74 -27.87
CA MET A 182 1.64 -5.68 -28.75
C MET A 182 2.01 -4.43 -27.94
N GLN A 183 3.17 -3.84 -28.27
CA GLN A 183 3.64 -2.55 -27.77
C GLN A 183 4.21 -1.72 -28.93
N LEU A 184 3.87 -0.44 -29.02
CA LEU A 184 4.58 0.49 -29.91
C LEU A 184 5.95 0.83 -29.32
N MET A 185 6.99 0.64 -30.13
CA MET A 185 8.39 0.90 -29.74
C MET A 185 8.79 2.35 -30.00
N PRO A 186 9.92 2.83 -29.45
CA PRO A 186 10.40 4.22 -29.63
C PRO A 186 10.61 4.65 -31.09
N ASP A 187 10.87 3.72 -31.99
CA ASP A 187 10.96 3.96 -33.44
C ASP A 187 9.60 4.02 -34.17
N GLY A 188 8.50 3.86 -33.41
CA GLY A 188 7.14 3.81 -33.91
C GLY A 188 6.70 2.45 -34.45
N SER A 189 7.57 1.44 -34.48
CA SER A 189 7.23 0.11 -34.94
C SER A 189 6.43 -0.67 -33.88
N PRO A 190 5.49 -1.55 -34.26
CA PRO A 190 4.82 -2.43 -33.31
C PRO A 190 5.66 -3.68 -33.05
N ASN A 191 6.02 -3.90 -31.78
CA ASN A 191 6.53 -5.19 -31.29
C ASN A 191 5.32 -6.02 -30.81
N LYS A 192 5.03 -7.13 -31.48
CA LYS A 192 3.89 -8.01 -31.15
C LYS A 192 4.20 -8.98 -30.02
N ASP A 193 5.47 -9.21 -29.77
CA ASP A 193 6.00 -10.17 -28.78
C ASP A 193 6.61 -9.47 -27.57
N TYR A 194 6.18 -8.21 -27.31
CA TYR A 194 6.64 -7.48 -26.13
C TYR A 194 6.08 -8.11 -24.87
N VAL A 195 6.94 -8.32 -23.88
CA VAL A 195 6.56 -8.88 -22.58
C VAL A 195 6.31 -7.76 -21.60
N HIS A 196 5.06 -7.60 -21.21
CA HIS A 196 4.63 -6.63 -20.21
C HIS A 196 4.75 -7.22 -18.82
N MET A 197 5.31 -6.42 -17.90
CA MET A 197 5.46 -6.76 -16.49
C MET A 197 4.58 -5.86 -15.64
N HIS A 198 4.25 -6.32 -14.43
CA HIS A 198 3.55 -5.54 -13.40
C HIS A 198 2.20 -4.97 -13.83
N VAL A 199 1.50 -5.63 -14.77
CA VAL A 199 0.26 -5.13 -15.37
C VAL A 199 -0.87 -5.15 -14.36
N PHE A 200 -1.43 -3.98 -14.03
CA PHE A 200 -2.61 -3.86 -13.18
C PHE A 200 -3.80 -4.60 -13.78
N ARG A 201 -4.44 -5.44 -12.97
CA ARG A 201 -5.61 -6.21 -13.38
C ARG A 201 -6.89 -5.73 -12.74
N ASP A 202 -6.90 -5.65 -11.40
CA ASP A 202 -8.10 -5.21 -10.65
C ASP A 202 -7.77 -4.81 -9.21
N ALA A 203 -8.77 -4.25 -8.53
CA ALA A 203 -8.73 -3.93 -7.10
C ALA A 203 -9.74 -4.79 -6.35
N ILE A 204 -9.24 -5.69 -5.48
CA ILE A 204 -10.04 -6.69 -4.77
C ILE A 204 -11.06 -6.05 -3.82
N ASN A 205 -10.65 -5.02 -3.10
CA ASN A 205 -11.44 -4.38 -2.04
C ASN A 205 -11.96 -2.99 -2.41
N GLY A 206 -12.26 -2.82 -3.71
CA GLY A 206 -12.82 -1.58 -4.26
C GLY A 206 -11.76 -0.58 -4.70
N THR A 207 -12.20 0.42 -5.46
CA THR A 207 -11.33 1.41 -6.12
C THR A 207 -10.37 2.10 -5.16
N TRP A 208 -10.83 2.45 -3.96
CA TRP A 208 -10.06 3.23 -2.97
C TRP A 208 -9.81 2.46 -1.68
N GLY A 209 -9.92 1.13 -1.72
CA GLY A 209 -9.69 0.27 -0.56
C GLY A 209 -10.69 0.47 0.57
N GLN A 210 -10.34 -0.01 1.75
CA GLN A 210 -11.17 0.06 2.95
C GLN A 210 -10.46 0.78 4.10
N ASP A 211 -11.25 1.48 4.92
CA ASP A 211 -10.73 2.18 6.09
C ASP A 211 -10.25 1.21 7.17
N LEU A 212 -9.09 1.48 7.73
CA LEU A 212 -8.54 0.80 8.91
C LEU A 212 -8.79 1.56 10.21
N THR A 213 -9.46 2.73 10.15
CA THR A 213 -9.61 3.66 11.28
C THR A 213 -10.58 3.20 12.35
N ALA A 214 -11.53 2.31 12.05
CA ALA A 214 -12.55 1.85 12.99
C ALA A 214 -12.04 0.92 14.10
N VAL A 215 -10.73 0.66 14.15
CA VAL A 215 -10.21 -0.52 14.83
C VAL A 215 -9.04 -0.23 15.78
N ASN A 216 -8.79 1.03 16.10
CA ASN A 216 -7.63 1.46 16.88
C ASN A 216 -7.89 1.51 18.38
N ALA A 217 -7.71 0.38 19.06
CA ALA A 217 -7.23 0.38 20.42
C ALA A 217 -5.73 0.05 20.41
N MET A 218 -4.95 0.61 21.31
CA MET A 218 -3.51 0.33 21.43
C MET A 218 -3.22 -1.18 21.39
N GLY A 219 -2.32 -1.61 20.48
CA GLY A 219 -1.92 -3.00 20.33
C GLY A 219 -2.86 -3.88 19.50
N TRP A 220 -3.77 -3.31 18.73
CA TRP A 220 -4.63 -4.06 17.83
C TRP A 220 -4.06 -4.12 16.42
N ASN A 221 -3.88 -5.32 15.94
CA ASN A 221 -3.39 -5.61 14.60
C ASN A 221 -4.54 -6.14 13.74
N PRO A 222 -5.11 -5.31 12.84
CA PRO A 222 -6.22 -5.75 11.99
C PRO A 222 -5.80 -6.90 11.09
N VAL A 223 -6.64 -7.93 11.07
CA VAL A 223 -6.57 -9.01 10.09
C VAL A 223 -7.78 -8.86 9.18
N VAL A 224 -7.53 -8.53 7.92
CA VAL A 224 -8.56 -8.27 6.92
C VAL A 224 -8.67 -9.46 5.98
N PRO A 225 -9.75 -10.26 6.06
CA PRO A 225 -10.00 -11.33 5.12
C PRO A 225 -10.38 -10.75 3.75
N TYR A 226 -9.97 -11.43 2.68
CA TYR A 226 -10.39 -11.11 1.33
C TYR A 226 -10.74 -12.38 0.56
N GLN A 227 -11.64 -12.23 -0.41
CA GLN A 227 -12.01 -13.26 -1.37
C GLN A 227 -12.22 -12.61 -2.74
N TYR A 228 -11.77 -13.28 -3.80
CA TYR A 228 -11.90 -12.80 -5.16
C TYR A 228 -11.98 -13.98 -6.14
N THR A 229 -12.72 -13.80 -7.22
CA THR A 229 -12.76 -14.76 -8.32
C THR A 229 -11.91 -14.25 -9.47
N LEU A 230 -10.78 -14.90 -9.70
CA LEU A 230 -9.86 -14.54 -10.79
C LEU A 230 -10.52 -14.70 -12.16
N ASN A 231 -10.18 -13.84 -13.08
CA ASN A 231 -10.57 -14.02 -14.48
C ASN A 231 -9.83 -15.25 -15.05
N GLU A 232 -10.56 -16.13 -15.73
CA GLU A 232 -10.05 -17.38 -16.33
C GLU A 232 -8.92 -17.14 -17.35
N SER A 233 -8.88 -15.96 -17.97
CA SER A 233 -7.83 -15.59 -18.93
C SER A 233 -6.51 -15.18 -18.30
N TRP A 234 -6.46 -14.98 -16.99
CA TRP A 234 -5.24 -14.60 -16.28
C TRP A 234 -4.40 -15.81 -15.89
N ASN A 235 -3.09 -15.67 -15.97
CA ASN A 235 -2.19 -16.74 -15.54
C ASN A 235 -1.90 -16.63 -14.03
N ARG A 236 -2.56 -17.46 -13.22
CA ARG A 236 -2.38 -17.46 -11.77
C ARG A 236 -0.92 -17.50 -11.33
N LYS A 237 -0.06 -18.23 -12.05
CA LYS A 237 1.37 -18.32 -11.73
C LYS A 237 2.15 -17.04 -11.95
N HIS A 238 1.57 -16.06 -12.60
CA HIS A 238 2.15 -14.74 -12.85
C HIS A 238 1.46 -13.65 -12.04
N LEU A 239 0.46 -14.01 -11.22
CA LEU A 239 -0.31 -13.05 -10.43
C LEU A 239 0.36 -12.74 -9.09
N TRP A 240 0.27 -11.48 -8.73
CA TRP A 240 0.71 -10.92 -7.47
C TRP A 240 -0.41 -10.14 -6.80
N LEU A 241 -0.56 -10.33 -5.51
CA LEU A 241 -1.31 -9.44 -4.64
C LEU A 241 -0.38 -8.30 -4.22
N ILE A 242 -0.77 -7.07 -4.51
CA ILE A 242 -0.12 -5.86 -3.98
C ILE A 242 -1.01 -5.33 -2.86
N ALA A 243 -0.51 -5.35 -1.63
CA ALA A 243 -1.21 -4.84 -0.46
C ALA A 243 -0.49 -3.61 0.07
N PHE A 244 -1.19 -2.49 0.23
CA PHE A 244 -0.60 -1.27 0.75
C PHE A 244 -1.55 -0.49 1.64
N VAL A 245 -0.97 0.16 2.63
CA VAL A 245 -1.65 1.09 3.53
C VAL A 245 -1.25 2.50 3.17
N TYR A 246 -2.23 3.38 3.05
CA TYR A 246 -2.03 4.78 2.68
C TYR A 246 -2.97 5.71 3.45
N ASP A 247 -2.57 6.96 3.57
CA ASP A 247 -3.36 8.07 4.11
C ASP A 247 -3.09 9.36 3.30
N ASP A 248 -3.48 10.51 3.83
CA ASP A 248 -3.25 11.82 3.19
C ASP A 248 -1.76 12.18 3.01
N SER A 249 -0.86 11.52 3.74
CA SER A 249 0.59 11.67 3.60
C SER A 249 1.21 10.74 2.54
N GLY A 250 0.38 9.93 1.88
CA GLY A 250 0.76 8.97 0.86
C GLY A 250 0.81 7.52 1.35
N VAL A 251 1.49 6.65 0.61
CA VAL A 251 1.65 5.24 1.00
C VAL A 251 2.58 5.12 2.19
N LEU A 252 2.08 4.52 3.27
CA LEU A 252 2.81 4.28 4.50
C LEU A 252 3.68 3.03 4.40
N GLN A 253 3.14 1.96 3.82
CA GLN A 253 3.85 0.71 3.55
C GLN A 253 3.18 -0.05 2.40
N VAL A 254 3.98 -0.83 1.67
CA VAL A 254 3.50 -1.68 0.58
C VAL A 254 4.26 -3.01 0.59
N ILE A 255 3.56 -4.08 0.25
CA ILE A 255 4.14 -5.40 0.00
C ILE A 255 3.59 -5.99 -1.29
N ARG A 256 4.30 -6.96 -1.87
CA ARG A 256 3.75 -7.87 -2.86
C ARG A 256 3.80 -9.30 -2.35
N LYS A 257 2.80 -10.10 -2.72
CA LYS A 257 2.69 -11.51 -2.39
C LYS A 257 2.32 -12.29 -3.64
N HIS A 258 3.11 -13.29 -3.99
CA HIS A 258 2.80 -14.19 -5.12
C HIS A 258 1.58 -15.07 -4.77
N LEU A 259 0.69 -15.35 -5.76
CA LEU A 259 -0.51 -16.15 -5.58
C LEU A 259 -0.25 -17.66 -5.64
#